data_547e27958791048776c46a9399c377c8
#
_entry.id   547e27958791048776c46a9399c377c8
#
_cell.length_a   1.000
_cell.length_b   1.000
_cell.length_c   1.000
_cell.angle_alpha   90.00
_cell.angle_beta   90.00
_cell.angle_gamma   90.00
#
_symmetry.space_group_name_H-M   'P 1'
#
loop_
_entity.id
_entity.type
_entity.pdbx_description
1 polymer ?
#
loop_
_entity_poly.entity_id
_entity_poly.type
_entity_poly.pdbx_seq_one_letter_code
_entity_poly.pdbx_strand_id
1 'polypeptide(L)'
;MKLVTSEIRAIISPSTGNPRNSEGSFISLDDGRIAYVYSRYTGTSFDDHAHCSLAVIYSRDGVDWDVEHPTTVVDASDYGHINVMSVSLLPMANGDIGLFFLLKLQKDGLRSQYRLRRYRGGFDNLVSDTLCLPDSLPDYYVVNNDRVVRLSSGRIIVPAAHHPSCQKPDEANVSFTESRSRACFFVSDDDGISWRHTSAKLDLNDSFSRTGLQEPGVCELADGILYGYFRTDRMYQYESISPDRGEHWFMPQPSRFSSPASPMLVKKNPYNGKFYAVWNPIPEYYNRPKPSGYWIGGRTPLVIASSPDGYNYSEPAIIEDDPTRGFCYPAIHFIDADRMLLAYCSGGADEGCCLNSVTIRGLTITE
;
A
#
# COMPACT_ATOMS: atom_id res chain seq x y z
N MET A 1 -22.52 -6.36 -7.82
CA MET A 1 -22.00 -6.62 -6.44
C MET A 1 -22.93 -5.97 -5.43
N LYS A 2 -23.23 -6.65 -4.33
CA LYS A 2 -23.96 -6.09 -3.19
C LYS A 2 -23.12 -6.27 -1.93
N LEU A 3 -22.87 -5.18 -1.22
CA LEU A 3 -22.29 -5.21 0.13
C LEU A 3 -23.40 -5.61 1.10
N VAL A 4 -23.27 -6.78 1.74
CA VAL A 4 -24.30 -7.32 2.65
C VAL A 4 -24.05 -6.82 4.06
N THR A 5 -22.80 -6.92 4.53
CA THR A 5 -22.39 -6.40 5.84
C THR A 5 -21.07 -5.63 5.73
N SER A 6 -20.94 -4.61 6.57
CA SER A 6 -19.72 -3.82 6.72
C SER A 6 -19.59 -3.42 8.19
N GLU A 7 -18.78 -4.16 8.93
CA GLU A 7 -18.66 -4.00 10.39
C GLU A 7 -17.23 -3.65 10.79
N ILE A 8 -17.08 -2.62 11.62
CA ILE A 8 -15.78 -2.29 12.21
C ILE A 8 -15.39 -3.41 13.17
N ARG A 9 -14.20 -3.97 12.98
CA ARG A 9 -13.60 -5.02 13.80
C ARG A 9 -12.57 -4.48 14.77
N ALA A 10 -11.83 -3.45 14.34
CA ALA A 10 -10.85 -2.79 15.20
C ALA A 10 -10.59 -1.35 14.73
N ILE A 11 -10.20 -0.49 15.65
CA ILE A 11 -9.65 0.84 15.39
C ILE A 11 -8.34 0.95 16.17
N ILE A 12 -7.25 1.25 15.48
CA ILE A 12 -5.96 1.52 16.09
C ILE A 12 -5.77 3.04 16.08
N SER A 13 -6.16 3.67 17.19
CA SER A 13 -6.13 5.12 17.34
C SER A 13 -4.77 5.62 17.82
N PRO A 14 -4.41 6.90 17.57
CA PRO A 14 -3.25 7.51 18.19
C PRO A 14 -3.42 7.60 19.71
N SER A 15 -2.28 7.63 20.41
CA SER A 15 -2.25 7.77 21.86
C SER A 15 -1.01 8.55 22.30
N THR A 16 -0.87 8.82 23.59
CA THR A 16 0.32 9.50 24.13
C THR A 16 1.58 8.69 23.79
N GLY A 17 2.53 9.31 23.08
CA GLY A 17 3.76 8.68 22.63
C GLY A 17 3.60 7.77 21.39
N ASN A 18 2.38 7.65 20.84
CA ASN A 18 2.10 7.00 19.58
C ASN A 18 1.15 7.88 18.73
N PRO A 19 1.68 8.92 18.08
CA PRO A 19 0.85 9.95 17.42
C PRO A 19 0.20 9.48 16.12
N ARG A 20 0.67 8.36 15.53
CA ARG A 20 0.16 7.85 14.25
C ARG A 20 0.31 6.34 14.17
N ASN A 21 -0.77 5.69 13.72
CA ASN A 21 -0.80 4.32 13.25
C ASN A 21 -1.27 4.34 11.79
N SER A 22 -0.50 3.76 10.88
CA SER A 22 -0.72 3.96 9.45
C SER A 22 -0.62 2.64 8.70
N GLU A 23 -0.73 2.72 7.42
CA GLU A 23 -0.66 1.69 6.36
C GLU A 23 -0.07 0.34 6.79
N GLY A 24 -0.76 -0.74 6.46
CA GLY A 24 -0.34 -2.09 6.82
C GLY A 24 -0.71 -3.13 5.79
N SER A 25 -0.51 -4.39 6.14
CA SER A 25 -0.82 -5.56 5.32
C SER A 25 -1.20 -6.74 6.20
N PHE A 26 -1.97 -7.69 5.66
CA PHE A 26 -2.41 -8.89 6.36
C PHE A 26 -1.70 -10.15 5.87
N ILE A 27 -1.61 -11.14 6.74
CA ILE A 27 -1.26 -12.52 6.39
C ILE A 27 -1.95 -13.51 7.32
N SER A 28 -2.38 -14.66 6.79
CA SER A 28 -2.75 -15.83 7.59
C SER A 28 -1.51 -16.59 8.00
N LEU A 29 -1.47 -17.01 9.26
CA LEU A 29 -0.41 -17.83 9.83
C LEU A 29 -0.81 -19.32 9.86
N ASP A 30 0.19 -20.23 9.91
CA ASP A 30 -0.04 -21.68 9.94
C ASP A 30 -0.80 -22.14 11.20
N ASP A 31 -0.76 -21.37 12.28
CA ASP A 31 -1.50 -21.64 13.51
C ASP A 31 -2.96 -21.18 13.49
N GLY A 32 -3.43 -20.69 12.33
CA GLY A 32 -4.80 -20.23 12.09
C GLY A 32 -5.06 -18.78 12.49
N ARG A 33 -4.09 -18.07 13.07
CA ARG A 33 -4.23 -16.64 13.33
C ARG A 33 -4.11 -15.83 12.03
N ILE A 34 -4.74 -14.66 12.02
CA ILE A 34 -4.51 -13.61 11.03
C ILE A 34 -3.66 -12.55 11.71
N ALA A 35 -2.55 -12.17 11.09
CA ALA A 35 -1.70 -11.09 11.52
C ALA A 35 -1.95 -9.85 10.67
N TYR A 36 -1.98 -8.67 11.29
CA TYR A 36 -1.93 -7.38 10.64
C TYR A 36 -0.68 -6.63 11.09
N VAL A 37 0.23 -6.39 10.16
CA VAL A 37 1.45 -5.61 10.41
C VAL A 37 1.25 -4.21 9.84
N TYR A 38 1.60 -3.19 10.62
CA TYR A 38 1.37 -1.78 10.27
C TYR A 38 2.50 -0.86 10.72
N SER A 39 2.54 0.34 10.14
CA SER A 39 3.50 1.40 10.49
C SER A 39 3.05 2.09 11.78
N ARG A 40 3.84 1.98 12.86
CA ARG A 40 3.57 2.55 14.18
C ARG A 40 4.58 3.64 14.50
N TYR A 41 4.12 4.87 14.52
CA TYR A 41 4.94 6.04 14.85
C TYR A 41 5.06 6.22 16.35
N THR A 42 6.23 6.63 16.80
CA THR A 42 6.50 6.88 18.24
C THR A 42 7.07 8.27 18.46
N GLY A 43 6.89 8.79 19.69
CA GLY A 43 7.27 10.15 20.05
C GLY A 43 6.13 11.13 19.95
N THR A 44 6.35 12.33 19.41
CA THR A 44 5.36 13.41 19.34
C THR A 44 5.02 13.86 17.92
N SER A 45 5.79 13.43 16.92
CA SER A 45 5.58 13.81 15.52
C SER A 45 4.91 12.69 14.73
N PHE A 46 3.92 13.06 13.90
CA PHE A 46 3.27 12.19 12.92
C PHE A 46 3.72 12.44 11.48
N ASP A 47 4.82 13.19 11.30
CA ASP A 47 5.41 13.44 9.98
C ASP A 47 5.92 12.14 9.34
N ASP A 48 5.87 12.03 8.01
CA ASP A 48 6.31 10.84 7.27
C ASP A 48 7.78 10.45 7.50
N HIS A 49 8.60 11.36 8.01
CA HIS A 49 10.00 11.14 8.33
C HIS A 49 10.26 11.02 9.85
N ALA A 50 9.20 11.02 10.68
CA ALA A 50 9.31 10.82 12.12
C ALA A 50 9.68 9.38 12.47
N HIS A 51 10.02 9.15 13.73
CA HIS A 51 10.35 7.80 14.21
C HIS A 51 9.18 6.84 14.02
N CYS A 52 9.44 5.75 13.29
CA CYS A 52 8.46 4.74 12.95
C CYS A 52 9.07 3.34 13.00
N SER A 53 8.34 2.41 13.60
CA SER A 53 8.61 0.97 13.61
C SER A 53 7.44 0.22 12.96
N LEU A 54 7.61 -1.06 12.65
CA LEU A 54 6.50 -1.94 12.26
C LEU A 54 6.04 -2.73 13.47
N ALA A 55 4.74 -2.71 13.71
CA ALA A 55 4.10 -3.46 14.78
C ALA A 55 3.09 -4.46 14.22
N VAL A 56 2.86 -5.55 14.93
CA VAL A 56 1.88 -6.58 14.59
C VAL A 56 0.82 -6.69 15.67
N ILE A 57 -0.42 -6.88 15.23
CA ILE A 57 -1.55 -7.34 16.04
C ILE A 57 -2.15 -8.60 15.41
N TYR A 58 -2.86 -9.38 16.22
CA TYR A 58 -3.39 -10.67 15.81
C TYR A 58 -4.89 -10.80 16.05
N SER A 59 -5.52 -11.64 15.23
CA SER A 59 -6.87 -12.14 15.44
C SER A 59 -6.93 -13.63 15.15
N ARG A 60 -7.80 -14.37 15.83
CA ARG A 60 -8.03 -15.81 15.56
C ARG A 60 -9.18 -16.05 14.58
N ASP A 61 -10.08 -15.12 14.46
CA ASP A 61 -11.34 -15.27 13.72
C ASP A 61 -11.61 -14.12 12.72
N GLY A 62 -10.72 -13.11 12.70
CA GLY A 62 -10.90 -11.87 11.94
C GLY A 62 -11.93 -10.91 12.55
N VAL A 63 -12.47 -11.22 13.73
CA VAL A 63 -13.48 -10.42 14.43
C VAL A 63 -12.85 -9.68 15.61
N ASP A 64 -12.23 -10.41 16.51
CA ASP A 64 -11.60 -9.87 17.72
C ASP A 64 -10.11 -9.67 17.48
N TRP A 65 -9.62 -8.44 17.71
CA TRP A 65 -8.23 -8.03 17.50
C TRP A 65 -7.61 -7.52 18.79
N ASP A 66 -6.40 -8.00 19.11
CA ASP A 66 -5.64 -7.50 20.26
C ASP A 66 -4.92 -6.19 19.89
N VAL A 67 -5.63 -5.09 19.92
CA VAL A 67 -5.11 -3.75 19.61
C VAL A 67 -4.34 -3.11 20.76
N GLU A 68 -4.51 -3.62 21.99
CA GLU A 68 -3.90 -3.07 23.20
C GLU A 68 -2.44 -3.54 23.40
N HIS A 69 -2.07 -4.69 22.81
CA HIS A 69 -0.76 -5.29 22.99
C HIS A 69 -0.01 -5.49 21.66
N PRO A 70 0.23 -4.41 20.88
CA PRO A 70 0.97 -4.52 19.62
C PRO A 70 2.44 -4.90 19.90
N THR A 71 2.98 -5.85 19.13
CA THR A 71 4.38 -6.28 19.24
C THR A 71 5.19 -5.68 18.11
N THR A 72 6.33 -5.04 18.39
CA THR A 72 7.25 -4.54 17.36
C THR A 72 7.94 -5.71 16.64
N VAL A 73 7.88 -5.74 15.32
CA VAL A 73 8.50 -6.77 14.47
C VAL A 73 9.70 -6.25 13.69
N VAL A 74 9.75 -4.95 13.40
CA VAL A 74 10.91 -4.27 12.80
C VAL A 74 11.06 -2.92 13.47
N ASP A 75 12.24 -2.64 13.99
CA ASP A 75 12.60 -1.31 14.46
C ASP A 75 13.65 -0.68 13.52
N ALA A 76 13.48 0.59 13.19
CA ALA A 76 14.43 1.30 12.33
C ALA A 76 15.83 1.41 12.96
N SER A 77 15.91 1.39 14.29
CA SER A 77 17.17 1.41 15.04
C SER A 77 18.03 0.17 14.81
N ASP A 78 17.42 -0.99 14.42
CA ASP A 78 18.15 -2.20 13.99
C ASP A 78 19.12 -1.90 12.83
N TYR A 79 18.84 -0.85 12.06
CA TYR A 79 19.62 -0.40 10.90
C TYR A 79 20.38 0.90 11.14
N GLY A 80 20.34 1.46 12.36
CA GLY A 80 20.91 2.77 12.66
C GLY A 80 20.11 3.95 12.07
N HIS A 81 18.83 3.76 11.77
CA HIS A 81 17.90 4.74 11.20
C HIS A 81 16.70 4.96 12.12
N ILE A 82 15.76 5.82 11.71
CA ILE A 82 14.63 6.21 12.54
C ILE A 82 13.26 5.86 11.94
N ASN A 83 13.20 5.42 10.65
CA ASN A 83 11.90 5.23 10.01
C ASN A 83 11.89 3.98 9.12
N VAL A 84 10.98 3.05 9.45
CA VAL A 84 10.55 1.94 8.60
C VAL A 84 9.04 2.02 8.44
N MET A 85 8.55 1.82 7.20
CA MET A 85 7.11 1.94 6.90
C MET A 85 6.70 1.14 5.66
N SER A 86 5.44 1.27 5.25
CA SER A 86 4.88 0.76 3.96
C SER A 86 5.07 -0.75 3.79
N VAL A 87 4.50 -1.51 4.71
CA VAL A 87 4.64 -2.96 4.75
C VAL A 87 3.79 -3.68 3.70
N SER A 88 4.35 -4.74 3.10
CA SER A 88 3.62 -5.77 2.38
C SER A 88 3.96 -7.15 2.97
N LEU A 89 2.97 -8.02 3.08
CA LEU A 89 3.13 -9.39 3.55
C LEU A 89 2.83 -10.38 2.42
N LEU A 90 3.67 -11.39 2.29
CA LEU A 90 3.54 -12.42 1.25
C LEU A 90 3.93 -13.79 1.81
N PRO A 91 3.11 -14.84 1.64
CA PRO A 91 3.56 -16.21 1.89
C PRO A 91 4.68 -16.58 0.93
N MET A 92 5.83 -17.04 1.45
CA MET A 92 6.94 -17.50 0.66
C MET A 92 6.75 -18.95 0.25
N ALA A 93 7.39 -19.37 -0.85
CA ALA A 93 7.18 -20.72 -1.41
C ALA A 93 7.56 -21.86 -0.45
N ASN A 94 8.44 -21.61 0.50
CA ASN A 94 8.88 -22.57 1.53
C ASN A 94 8.05 -22.51 2.83
N GLY A 95 6.93 -21.75 2.85
CA GLY A 95 6.08 -21.55 4.03
C GLY A 95 6.55 -20.46 4.99
N ASP A 96 7.69 -19.80 4.74
CA ASP A 96 8.10 -18.64 5.54
C ASP A 96 7.16 -17.44 5.28
N ILE A 97 7.09 -16.51 6.24
CA ILE A 97 6.41 -15.23 6.09
C ILE A 97 7.40 -14.25 5.48
N GLY A 98 7.10 -13.71 4.31
CA GLY A 98 7.82 -12.58 3.71
C GLY A 98 7.23 -11.26 4.20
N LEU A 99 8.01 -10.48 4.93
CA LEU A 99 7.70 -9.13 5.35
C LEU A 99 8.56 -8.15 4.56
N PHE A 100 7.93 -7.39 3.69
CA PHE A 100 8.56 -6.37 2.84
C PHE A 100 8.29 -4.99 3.42
N PHE A 101 9.28 -4.13 3.44
CA PHE A 101 9.14 -2.79 4.01
C PHE A 101 10.15 -1.79 3.44
N LEU A 102 9.78 -0.52 3.53
CA LEU A 102 10.63 0.62 3.21
C LEU A 102 11.44 1.04 4.45
N LEU A 103 12.76 1.15 4.28
CA LEU A 103 13.67 1.77 5.25
C LEU A 103 14.13 3.12 4.67
N LYS A 104 13.89 4.22 5.37
CA LYS A 104 14.39 5.55 5.01
C LYS A 104 15.79 5.73 5.58
N LEU A 105 16.77 5.99 4.70
CA LEU A 105 18.18 6.06 5.06
C LEU A 105 18.61 7.47 5.52
N GLN A 106 17.85 8.50 5.14
CA GLN A 106 18.15 9.89 5.47
C GLN A 106 16.91 10.57 6.00
N LYS A 107 17.11 11.52 6.91
CA LYS A 107 16.02 12.26 7.54
C LYS A 107 15.19 13.07 6.55
N ASP A 108 15.80 13.52 5.47
CA ASP A 108 15.16 14.28 4.39
C ASP A 108 14.48 13.40 3.32
N GLY A 109 14.58 12.07 3.46
CA GLY A 109 13.96 11.12 2.55
C GLY A 109 14.59 11.03 1.17
N LEU A 110 15.82 11.49 0.98
CA LEU A 110 16.51 11.45 -0.32
C LEU A 110 16.93 10.05 -0.78
N ARG A 111 17.01 9.08 0.13
CA ARG A 111 17.36 7.70 -0.16
C ARG A 111 16.53 6.74 0.66
N SER A 112 16.25 5.59 0.07
CA SER A 112 15.54 4.50 0.73
C SER A 112 16.11 3.15 0.33
N GLN A 113 15.88 2.14 1.18
CA GLN A 113 16.02 0.72 0.85
C GLN A 113 14.66 0.07 0.93
N TYR A 114 14.41 -0.88 0.05
CA TYR A 114 13.27 -1.78 0.19
C TYR A 114 13.79 -3.16 0.54
N ARG A 115 13.33 -3.71 1.67
CA ARG A 115 13.89 -4.91 2.29
C ARG A 115 12.86 -6.02 2.40
N LEU A 116 13.35 -7.25 2.46
CA LEU A 116 12.60 -8.46 2.74
C LEU A 116 13.19 -9.12 3.98
N ARG A 117 12.44 -9.16 5.08
CA ARG A 117 12.66 -10.09 6.20
C ARG A 117 11.83 -11.34 5.99
N ARG A 118 12.43 -12.51 6.22
CA ARG A 118 11.73 -13.78 6.24
C ARG A 118 11.63 -14.29 7.67
N TYR A 119 10.45 -14.75 8.04
CA TYR A 119 10.17 -15.30 9.36
C TYR A 119 9.57 -16.70 9.21
N ARG A 120 9.87 -17.59 10.15
CA ARG A 120 9.36 -18.96 10.16
C ARG A 120 8.38 -19.19 11.28
N GLY A 121 7.12 -19.56 10.95
CA GLY A 121 6.08 -19.89 11.89
C GLY A 121 5.50 -18.71 12.68
N GLY A 122 6.17 -17.54 12.69
CA GLY A 122 5.77 -16.33 13.40
C GLY A 122 6.85 -15.26 13.31
N PHE A 123 6.54 -14.03 13.74
CA PHE A 123 7.43 -12.86 13.59
C PHE A 123 8.57 -12.80 14.63
N ASP A 124 8.68 -13.75 15.52
CA ASP A 124 9.75 -13.91 16.52
C ASP A 124 10.93 -14.75 16.03
N ASN A 125 10.79 -15.45 14.90
CA ASN A 125 11.82 -16.32 14.34
C ASN A 125 12.31 -15.79 12.98
N LEU A 126 13.19 -14.79 13.03
CA LEU A 126 13.82 -14.19 11.83
C LEU A 126 14.80 -15.19 11.19
N VAL A 127 14.58 -15.48 9.90
CA VAL A 127 15.40 -16.40 9.10
C VAL A 127 16.43 -15.65 8.26
N SER A 128 16.02 -14.56 7.61
CA SER A 128 16.89 -13.74 6.78
C SER A 128 16.39 -12.31 6.64
N ASP A 129 17.30 -11.41 6.27
CA ASP A 129 17.04 -10.00 5.98
C ASP A 129 17.87 -9.60 4.75
N THR A 130 17.21 -9.26 3.65
CA THR A 130 17.83 -9.01 2.35
C THR A 130 17.28 -7.75 1.68
N LEU A 131 18.01 -7.20 0.71
CA LEU A 131 17.58 -6.07 -0.11
C LEU A 131 16.79 -6.56 -1.32
N CYS A 132 15.64 -5.94 -1.59
CA CYS A 132 14.87 -6.14 -2.83
C CYS A 132 15.29 -5.17 -3.94
N LEU A 133 15.79 -3.98 -3.57
CA LEU A 133 16.35 -3.00 -4.49
C LEU A 133 17.86 -2.97 -4.30
N PRO A 134 18.66 -2.90 -5.41
CA PRO A 134 20.10 -2.76 -5.30
C PRO A 134 20.50 -1.54 -4.45
N ASP A 135 21.46 -1.72 -3.55
CA ASP A 135 21.92 -0.63 -2.65
C ASP A 135 22.66 0.50 -3.41
N SER A 136 23.07 0.21 -4.65
CA SER A 136 23.70 1.19 -5.56
C SER A 136 22.74 2.22 -6.13
N LEU A 137 21.43 2.06 -5.95
CA LEU A 137 20.45 3.04 -6.45
C LEU A 137 20.56 4.34 -5.63
N PRO A 138 20.81 5.49 -6.30
CA PRO A 138 21.16 6.73 -5.60
C PRO A 138 19.95 7.49 -5.08
N ASP A 139 18.74 7.18 -5.55
CA ASP A 139 17.55 8.00 -5.39
C ASP A 139 16.58 7.47 -4.35
N TYR A 140 15.44 8.14 -4.21
CA TYR A 140 14.35 7.75 -3.32
C TYR A 140 13.34 6.91 -4.07
N TYR A 141 13.15 5.67 -3.63
CA TYR A 141 12.16 4.72 -4.16
C TYR A 141 11.09 4.48 -3.11
N VAL A 142 9.83 4.66 -3.49
CA VAL A 142 8.68 4.40 -2.63
C VAL A 142 7.94 3.17 -3.12
N VAL A 143 7.74 2.21 -2.22
CA VAL A 143 6.81 1.10 -2.42
C VAL A 143 5.71 1.26 -1.39
N ASN A 144 4.46 1.32 -1.82
CA ASN A 144 3.33 1.50 -0.93
C ASN A 144 2.98 0.20 -0.18
N ASN A 145 2.13 0.29 0.84
CA ASN A 145 1.66 -0.86 1.60
C ASN A 145 0.84 -1.81 0.72
N ASP A 146 0.92 -3.10 1.01
CA ASP A 146 0.12 -4.16 0.38
C ASP A 146 0.24 -4.22 -1.16
N ARG A 147 1.47 -3.96 -1.69
CA ARG A 147 1.77 -3.84 -3.14
C ARG A 147 2.58 -4.98 -3.72
N VAL A 148 3.31 -5.73 -2.89
CA VAL A 148 4.11 -6.85 -3.40
C VAL A 148 3.18 -7.98 -3.81
N VAL A 149 3.36 -8.49 -5.03
CA VAL A 149 2.52 -9.56 -5.59
C VAL A 149 3.35 -10.73 -6.06
N ARG A 150 2.83 -11.94 -5.89
CA ARG A 150 3.33 -13.16 -6.53
C ARG A 150 2.42 -13.52 -7.70
N LEU A 151 3.01 -13.67 -8.87
CA LEU A 151 2.31 -14.11 -10.07
C LEU A 151 2.08 -15.62 -10.06
N SER A 152 1.17 -16.09 -10.92
CA SER A 152 0.92 -17.51 -11.15
C SER A 152 2.17 -18.30 -11.56
N SER A 153 3.13 -17.65 -12.21
CA SER A 153 4.45 -18.21 -12.57
C SER A 153 5.41 -18.40 -11.38
N GLY A 154 5.07 -17.88 -10.18
CA GLY A 154 5.95 -17.82 -9.02
C GLY A 154 6.80 -16.55 -8.92
N ARG A 155 6.89 -15.73 -10.00
CA ARG A 155 7.59 -14.45 -9.96
C ARG A 155 7.00 -13.52 -8.91
N ILE A 156 7.87 -12.88 -8.12
CA ILE A 156 7.48 -11.80 -7.21
C ILE A 156 7.78 -10.46 -7.89
N ILE A 157 6.83 -9.52 -7.81
CA ILE A 157 6.97 -8.16 -8.31
C ILE A 157 6.86 -7.17 -7.17
N VAL A 158 7.81 -6.23 -7.11
CA VAL A 158 7.81 -5.05 -6.26
C VAL A 158 7.64 -3.82 -7.16
N PRO A 159 6.44 -3.24 -7.24
CA PRO A 159 6.21 -1.99 -7.97
C PRO A 159 6.67 -0.81 -7.12
N ALA A 160 7.49 0.07 -7.68
CA ALA A 160 8.07 1.19 -6.96
C ALA A 160 7.89 2.51 -7.73
N ALA A 161 7.70 3.60 -7.00
CA ALA A 161 7.79 4.96 -7.51
C ALA A 161 9.21 5.48 -7.30
N HIS A 162 9.89 5.80 -8.37
CA HIS A 162 11.22 6.40 -8.37
C HIS A 162 11.09 7.93 -8.35
N HIS A 163 11.60 8.55 -7.30
CA HIS A 163 11.73 9.99 -7.15
C HIS A 163 13.20 10.38 -7.33
N PRO A 164 13.55 11.05 -8.46
CA PRO A 164 14.92 11.49 -8.68
C PRO A 164 15.37 12.48 -7.62
N SER A 165 16.62 12.37 -7.19
CA SER A 165 17.26 13.37 -6.33
C SER A 165 17.79 14.52 -7.21
N CYS A 166 17.53 15.74 -6.80
CA CYS A 166 17.94 16.95 -7.49
C CYS A 166 18.70 17.89 -6.54
N GLN A 167 19.62 18.68 -7.08
CA GLN A 167 20.22 19.80 -6.35
C GLN A 167 19.37 21.05 -6.55
N LYS A 168 19.19 21.83 -5.50
CA LYS A 168 18.56 23.14 -5.63
C LYS A 168 19.48 24.07 -6.45
N PRO A 169 18.94 24.78 -7.46
CA PRO A 169 19.74 25.62 -8.34
C PRO A 169 20.57 26.69 -7.60
N ASP A 170 20.05 27.21 -6.50
CA ASP A 170 20.62 28.36 -5.77
C ASP A 170 21.35 27.98 -4.46
N GLU A 171 21.37 26.69 -4.11
CA GLU A 171 21.98 26.20 -2.85
C GLU A 171 22.93 25.04 -3.16
N ALA A 172 24.23 25.32 -3.28
CA ALA A 172 25.24 24.39 -3.79
C ALA A 172 25.40 23.06 -3.05
N ASN A 173 24.77 22.84 -1.90
CA ASN A 173 24.86 21.62 -1.09
C ASN A 173 23.51 21.11 -0.58
N VAL A 174 22.39 21.63 -1.09
CA VAL A 174 21.06 21.19 -0.65
C VAL A 174 20.43 20.35 -1.75
N SER A 175 20.32 19.06 -1.50
CA SER A 175 19.59 18.12 -2.35
C SER A 175 18.14 18.03 -1.88
N PHE A 176 17.23 17.79 -2.81
CA PHE A 176 15.83 17.46 -2.51
C PHE A 176 15.35 16.36 -3.45
N THR A 177 14.28 15.68 -3.08
CA THR A 177 13.63 14.67 -3.92
C THR A 177 12.56 15.34 -4.76
N GLU A 178 12.54 15.08 -6.07
CA GLU A 178 11.44 15.54 -6.90
C GLU A 178 10.11 14.93 -6.46
N SER A 179 9.06 15.72 -6.40
CA SER A 179 7.70 15.22 -6.14
C SER A 179 7.17 14.41 -7.32
N ARG A 180 7.66 14.67 -8.55
CA ARG A 180 7.31 13.92 -9.77
C ARG A 180 8.05 12.60 -9.80
N SER A 181 7.32 11.51 -9.81
CA SER A 181 7.85 10.15 -9.84
C SER A 181 7.58 9.43 -11.15
N ARG A 182 8.35 8.39 -11.39
CA ARG A 182 8.21 7.40 -12.46
C ARG A 182 7.96 6.03 -11.85
N ALA A 183 7.06 5.25 -12.45
CA ALA A 183 6.87 3.88 -11.99
C ALA A 183 7.96 2.96 -12.57
N CYS A 184 8.48 2.08 -11.73
CA CYS A 184 9.45 1.05 -12.09
C CYS A 184 9.15 -0.25 -11.33
N PHE A 185 9.76 -1.36 -11.78
CA PHE A 185 9.43 -2.67 -11.25
C PHE A 185 10.69 -3.47 -10.97
N PHE A 186 10.76 -4.05 -9.78
CA PHE A 186 11.77 -5.00 -9.37
C PHE A 186 11.16 -6.39 -9.32
N VAL A 187 11.85 -7.38 -9.81
CA VAL A 187 11.35 -8.74 -9.90
C VAL A 187 12.32 -9.75 -9.31
N SER A 188 11.77 -10.81 -8.74
CA SER A 188 12.49 -12.00 -8.33
C SER A 188 11.83 -13.23 -8.95
N ASP A 189 12.63 -14.07 -9.59
CA ASP A 189 12.20 -15.34 -10.20
C ASP A 189 12.61 -16.56 -9.34
N ASP A 190 13.23 -16.31 -8.17
CA ASP A 190 13.78 -17.32 -7.26
C ASP A 190 13.29 -17.15 -5.81
N ASP A 191 12.01 -16.78 -5.66
CA ASP A 191 11.35 -16.60 -4.38
C ASP A 191 11.99 -15.51 -3.48
N GLY A 192 12.54 -14.43 -4.07
CA GLY A 192 13.11 -13.30 -3.33
C GLY A 192 14.56 -13.51 -2.87
N ILE A 193 15.27 -14.52 -3.39
CA ILE A 193 16.70 -14.73 -3.13
C ILE A 193 17.53 -13.69 -3.89
N SER A 194 17.21 -13.49 -5.16
CA SER A 194 17.84 -12.45 -5.99
C SER A 194 16.81 -11.54 -6.64
N TRP A 195 17.23 -10.32 -6.93
CA TRP A 195 16.36 -9.27 -7.46
C TRP A 195 17.03 -8.58 -8.66
N ARG A 196 16.22 -8.21 -9.64
CA ARG A 196 16.64 -7.38 -10.75
C ARG A 196 15.61 -6.30 -11.05
N HIS A 197 16.07 -5.21 -11.60
CA HIS A 197 15.22 -4.18 -12.17
C HIS A 197 14.80 -4.61 -13.58
N THR A 198 13.51 -4.49 -13.92
CA THR A 198 13.08 -4.64 -15.32
C THR A 198 13.50 -3.40 -16.13
N SER A 199 13.51 -3.49 -17.45
CA SER A 199 13.80 -2.33 -18.29
C SER A 199 12.69 -1.28 -18.29
N ALA A 200 11.50 -1.64 -17.79
CA ALA A 200 10.32 -0.78 -17.80
C ALA A 200 10.47 0.37 -16.81
N LYS A 201 10.36 1.58 -17.32
CA LYS A 201 10.32 2.83 -16.59
C LYS A 201 9.20 3.70 -17.17
N LEU A 202 8.07 3.74 -16.48
CA LEU A 202 6.90 4.46 -16.96
C LEU A 202 6.92 5.89 -16.44
N ASP A 203 6.75 6.83 -17.35
CA ASP A 203 6.55 8.25 -17.02
C ASP A 203 5.16 8.68 -17.47
N LEU A 204 4.58 9.64 -16.76
CA LEU A 204 3.34 10.27 -17.16
C LEU A 204 3.62 11.33 -18.23
N ASN A 205 3.18 11.09 -19.44
CA ASN A 205 3.34 12.06 -20.54
C ASN A 205 2.32 13.20 -20.42
N ASP A 206 2.39 13.94 -19.31
CA ASP A 206 1.57 15.10 -18.99
C ASP A 206 2.40 16.13 -18.23
N SER A 207 2.74 17.23 -18.90
CA SER A 207 3.57 18.30 -18.32
C SER A 207 2.87 19.08 -17.20
N PHE A 208 1.55 18.97 -17.08
CA PHE A 208 0.80 19.63 -16.01
C PHE A 208 0.76 18.81 -14.72
N SER A 209 1.12 17.52 -14.75
CA SER A 209 1.23 16.71 -13.54
C SER A 209 2.45 17.11 -12.73
N ARG A 210 2.26 17.37 -11.45
CA ARG A 210 3.34 17.59 -10.47
C ARG A 210 3.81 16.29 -9.83
N THR A 211 2.92 15.29 -9.72
CA THR A 211 3.21 14.04 -9.02
C THR A 211 3.78 12.96 -9.92
N GLY A 212 3.50 13.00 -11.24
CA GLY A 212 3.80 11.89 -12.12
C GLY A 212 3.01 10.63 -11.73
N LEU A 213 3.62 9.47 -11.85
CA LEU A 213 3.05 8.15 -11.51
C LEU A 213 3.54 7.73 -10.12
N GLN A 214 2.75 7.98 -9.10
CA GLN A 214 3.05 7.62 -7.70
C GLN A 214 2.42 6.28 -7.31
N GLU A 215 2.98 5.67 -6.27
CA GLU A 215 2.42 4.52 -5.55
C GLU A 215 1.87 3.42 -6.48
N PRO A 216 2.69 2.92 -7.42
CA PRO A 216 2.24 1.91 -8.37
C PRO A 216 1.75 0.65 -7.66
N GLY A 217 0.74 0.02 -8.26
CA GLY A 217 0.29 -1.31 -7.89
C GLY A 217 0.14 -2.19 -9.12
N VAL A 218 0.16 -3.51 -8.91
CA VAL A 218 0.06 -4.51 -9.96
C VAL A 218 -0.93 -5.59 -9.57
N CYS A 219 -1.72 -6.05 -10.53
CA CYS A 219 -2.59 -7.22 -10.37
C CYS A 219 -2.50 -8.11 -11.61
N GLU A 220 -2.35 -9.43 -11.42
CA GLU A 220 -2.36 -10.38 -12.55
C GLU A 220 -3.79 -10.67 -12.97
N LEU A 221 -4.14 -10.29 -14.21
CA LEU A 221 -5.47 -10.51 -14.80
C LEU A 221 -5.61 -11.95 -15.28
N ALA A 222 -4.64 -12.41 -16.07
CA ALA A 222 -4.50 -13.76 -16.61
C ALA A 222 -3.03 -14.13 -16.59
N ASP A 223 -2.68 -15.37 -16.94
CA ASP A 223 -1.29 -15.85 -16.92
C ASP A 223 -0.34 -14.88 -17.65
N GLY A 224 0.47 -14.18 -16.86
CA GLY A 224 1.47 -13.24 -17.32
C GLY A 224 0.94 -11.89 -17.83
N ILE A 225 -0.37 -11.68 -17.93
CA ILE A 225 -0.97 -10.38 -18.29
C ILE A 225 -1.23 -9.60 -17.03
N LEU A 226 -0.58 -8.43 -16.89
CA LEU A 226 -0.66 -7.62 -15.69
C LEU A 226 -1.39 -6.31 -15.94
N TYR A 227 -2.23 -5.93 -14.99
CA TYR A 227 -2.81 -4.60 -14.86
C TYR A 227 -1.99 -3.80 -13.87
N GLY A 228 -1.43 -2.68 -14.31
CA GLY A 228 -0.75 -1.69 -13.47
C GLY A 228 -1.65 -0.50 -13.24
N TYR A 229 -1.68 0.02 -12.02
CA TYR A 229 -2.42 1.22 -11.64
C TYR A 229 -1.54 2.17 -10.83
N PHE A 230 -1.77 3.48 -11.01
CA PHE A 230 -0.88 4.53 -10.53
C PHE A 230 -1.68 5.71 -9.98
N ARG A 231 -1.32 6.16 -8.79
CA ARG A 231 -1.82 7.42 -8.23
C ARG A 231 -1.27 8.61 -9.01
N THR A 232 -2.12 9.58 -9.32
CA THR A 232 -1.73 10.84 -9.94
C THR A 232 -2.50 12.03 -9.35
N ASP A 233 -2.05 13.25 -9.66
CA ASP A 233 -2.77 14.49 -9.38
C ASP A 233 -3.70 14.93 -10.55
N ARG A 234 -3.98 14.01 -11.50
CA ARG A 234 -4.75 14.31 -12.72
C ARG A 234 -6.23 13.94 -12.62
N MET A 235 -6.78 13.84 -11.41
CA MET A 235 -8.19 13.52 -11.11
C MET A 235 -8.60 12.07 -11.46
N TYR A 236 -7.67 11.24 -11.89
CA TYR A 236 -7.85 9.82 -12.19
C TYR A 236 -6.67 9.01 -11.67
N GLN A 237 -6.91 7.76 -11.31
CA GLN A 237 -5.85 6.77 -11.36
C GLN A 237 -5.44 6.61 -12.82
N TYR A 238 -4.15 6.39 -13.07
CA TYR A 238 -3.67 5.99 -14.39
C TYR A 238 -3.49 4.48 -14.41
N GLU A 239 -3.52 3.91 -15.60
CA GLU A 239 -3.40 2.46 -15.81
C GLU A 239 -2.46 2.13 -16.96
N SER A 240 -1.91 0.93 -16.91
CA SER A 240 -1.12 0.33 -17.99
C SER A 240 -1.25 -1.18 -17.96
N ILE A 241 -0.96 -1.83 -19.08
CA ILE A 241 -0.94 -3.29 -19.21
C ILE A 241 0.47 -3.74 -19.52
N SER A 242 0.89 -4.84 -18.89
CA SER A 242 2.07 -5.61 -19.30
C SER A 242 1.60 -6.95 -19.89
N PRO A 243 2.04 -7.31 -21.09
CA PRO A 243 1.68 -8.59 -21.72
C PRO A 243 2.63 -9.73 -21.33
N ASP A 244 3.70 -9.49 -20.56
CA ASP A 244 4.83 -10.37 -20.40
C ASP A 244 5.43 -10.38 -18.97
N ARG A 245 4.58 -10.50 -17.98
CA ARG A 245 4.96 -10.63 -16.57
C ARG A 245 5.77 -9.44 -16.01
N GLY A 246 5.50 -8.22 -16.52
CA GLY A 246 6.09 -6.98 -16.03
C GLY A 246 7.39 -6.56 -16.70
N GLU A 247 7.86 -7.26 -17.75
CA GLU A 247 9.07 -6.87 -18.49
C GLU A 247 8.84 -5.62 -19.34
N HIS A 248 7.71 -5.58 -20.07
CA HIS A 248 7.31 -4.43 -20.87
C HIS A 248 5.92 -3.97 -20.47
N TRP A 249 5.66 -2.70 -20.66
CA TRP A 249 4.38 -2.06 -20.32
C TRP A 249 3.97 -1.11 -21.44
N PHE A 250 2.68 -1.05 -21.69
CA PHE A 250 2.14 -0.04 -22.59
C PHE A 250 2.23 1.36 -21.96
N MET A 251 2.03 2.40 -22.76
CA MET A 251 2.00 3.77 -22.28
C MET A 251 0.86 3.95 -21.27
N PRO A 252 1.13 4.55 -20.09
CA PRO A 252 0.09 4.84 -19.11
C PRO A 252 -0.99 5.78 -19.66
N GLN A 253 -2.23 5.48 -19.36
CA GLN A 253 -3.41 6.25 -19.75
C GLN A 253 -4.35 6.48 -18.57
N PRO A 254 -5.26 7.48 -18.60
CA PRO A 254 -6.27 7.64 -17.58
C PRO A 254 -7.15 6.40 -17.49
N SER A 255 -7.38 5.91 -16.27
CA SER A 255 -8.29 4.80 -16.01
C SER A 255 -9.73 5.29 -15.85
N ARG A 256 -10.65 4.36 -15.67
CA ARG A 256 -12.05 4.65 -15.31
C ARG A 256 -12.24 5.15 -13.86
N PHE A 257 -11.22 5.02 -13.02
CA PHE A 257 -11.30 5.37 -11.61
C PHE A 257 -10.97 6.85 -11.42
N SER A 258 -12.02 7.71 -11.36
CA SER A 258 -11.82 9.09 -10.89
C SER A 258 -11.26 9.07 -9.47
N SER A 259 -10.27 9.92 -9.19
CA SER A 259 -9.59 9.90 -7.90
C SER A 259 -8.92 11.24 -7.61
N PRO A 260 -8.96 11.75 -6.39
CA PRO A 260 -8.00 12.75 -5.95
C PRO A 260 -6.60 12.13 -5.92
N ALA A 261 -5.59 12.86 -5.51
CA ALA A 261 -4.25 12.30 -5.28
C ALA A 261 -4.28 11.34 -4.08
N SER A 262 -4.87 10.16 -4.27
CA SER A 262 -5.07 9.13 -3.25
C SER A 262 -4.73 7.74 -3.79
N PRO A 263 -4.15 6.84 -2.98
CA PRO A 263 -3.83 5.49 -3.41
C PRO A 263 -5.08 4.63 -3.62
N MET A 264 -5.02 3.77 -4.64
CA MET A 264 -5.99 2.72 -4.93
C MET A 264 -5.37 1.35 -4.65
N LEU A 265 -6.18 0.34 -4.40
CA LEU A 265 -5.76 -1.06 -4.36
C LEU A 265 -6.67 -1.91 -5.24
N VAL A 266 -6.07 -2.80 -6.04
CA VAL A 266 -6.76 -3.87 -6.75
C VAL A 266 -6.16 -5.21 -6.32
N LYS A 267 -7.00 -6.13 -5.87
CA LYS A 267 -6.61 -7.51 -5.55
C LYS A 267 -7.56 -8.53 -6.16
N LYS A 268 -7.02 -9.67 -6.58
CA LYS A 268 -7.79 -10.83 -7.02
C LYS A 268 -8.08 -11.75 -5.84
N ASN A 269 -9.35 -12.10 -5.63
CA ASN A 269 -9.73 -13.07 -4.62
C ASN A 269 -9.37 -14.48 -5.10
N PRO A 270 -8.50 -15.21 -4.37
CA PRO A 270 -8.07 -16.53 -4.78
C PRO A 270 -9.17 -17.60 -4.72
N TYR A 271 -10.26 -17.35 -4.00
CA TYR A 271 -11.35 -18.32 -3.80
C TYR A 271 -12.41 -18.27 -4.89
N ASN A 272 -12.69 -17.07 -5.46
CA ASN A 272 -13.73 -16.90 -6.48
C ASN A 272 -13.20 -16.35 -7.82
N GLY A 273 -11.90 -15.98 -7.87
CA GLY A 273 -11.25 -15.44 -9.06
C GLY A 273 -11.63 -14.00 -9.43
N LYS A 274 -12.51 -13.35 -8.68
CA LYS A 274 -12.94 -11.96 -8.93
C LYS A 274 -11.91 -10.96 -8.46
N PHE A 275 -11.92 -9.80 -9.09
CA PHE A 275 -11.09 -8.66 -8.73
C PHE A 275 -11.89 -7.68 -7.86
N TYR A 276 -11.24 -7.10 -6.87
CA TYR A 276 -11.83 -6.08 -6.01
C TYR A 276 -10.93 -4.84 -6.05
N ALA A 277 -11.55 -3.70 -6.39
CA ALA A 277 -10.91 -2.39 -6.38
C ALA A 277 -11.44 -1.57 -5.19
N VAL A 278 -10.52 -0.97 -4.42
CA VAL A 278 -10.83 -0.04 -3.32
C VAL A 278 -10.13 1.28 -3.59
N TRP A 279 -10.90 2.37 -3.64
CA TRP A 279 -10.37 3.71 -3.96
C TRP A 279 -11.25 4.84 -3.42
N ASN A 280 -10.79 6.07 -3.60
CA ASN A 280 -11.57 7.28 -3.34
C ASN A 280 -12.03 7.88 -4.68
N PRO A 281 -13.31 7.85 -5.03
CA PRO A 281 -13.81 8.61 -6.17
C PRO A 281 -13.89 10.10 -5.84
N ILE A 282 -13.89 10.95 -6.87
CA ILE A 282 -14.10 12.38 -6.70
C ILE A 282 -15.56 12.64 -6.31
N PRO A 283 -15.82 13.31 -5.16
CA PRO A 283 -17.15 13.41 -4.57
C PRO A 283 -18.22 14.01 -5.49
N GLU A 284 -17.87 14.92 -6.39
CA GLU A 284 -18.79 15.57 -7.31
C GLU A 284 -19.51 14.62 -8.24
N TYR A 285 -18.88 13.49 -8.60
CA TYR A 285 -19.53 12.48 -9.44
C TYR A 285 -20.63 11.72 -8.71
N TYR A 286 -20.68 11.82 -7.39
CA TYR A 286 -21.67 11.18 -6.54
C TYR A 286 -22.63 12.17 -5.89
N ASN A 287 -22.64 13.42 -6.39
CA ASN A 287 -23.47 14.51 -5.85
C ASN A 287 -23.29 14.68 -4.33
N ARG A 288 -22.06 14.56 -3.86
CA ARG A 288 -21.70 14.69 -2.44
C ARG A 288 -21.00 16.02 -2.17
N PRO A 289 -21.13 16.58 -0.95
CA PRO A 289 -20.35 17.76 -0.57
C PRO A 289 -18.85 17.45 -0.64
N LYS A 290 -18.07 18.45 -1.09
CA LYS A 290 -16.62 18.35 -1.01
C LYS A 290 -16.19 18.26 0.45
N PRO A 291 -15.23 17.35 0.76
CA PRO A 291 -14.66 17.33 2.09
C PRO A 291 -13.93 18.64 2.36
N SER A 292 -14.09 19.15 3.57
CA SER A 292 -13.40 20.35 4.04
C SER A 292 -12.19 19.95 4.88
N GLY A 293 -11.15 20.77 4.81
CA GLY A 293 -9.98 20.59 5.64
C GLY A 293 -8.79 19.93 4.93
N TYR A 294 -7.64 20.45 5.24
CA TYR A 294 -6.36 20.03 4.67
C TYR A 294 -6.00 18.56 5.02
N TRP A 295 -6.32 18.13 6.24
CA TRP A 295 -5.96 16.80 6.79
C TRP A 295 -6.69 15.60 6.16
N ILE A 296 -7.79 15.83 5.45
CA ILE A 296 -8.52 14.76 4.75
C ILE A 296 -8.01 14.54 3.33
N GLY A 297 -7.40 15.54 2.71
CA GLY A 297 -6.80 15.43 1.38
C GLY A 297 -7.76 15.02 0.26
N GLY A 298 -9.08 15.23 0.43
CA GLY A 298 -10.11 14.77 -0.50
C GLY A 298 -10.33 13.25 -0.51
N ARG A 299 -9.90 12.52 0.50
CA ARG A 299 -9.90 11.06 0.57
C ARG A 299 -11.19 10.49 1.19
N THR A 300 -12.32 11.04 0.77
CA THR A 300 -13.66 10.54 1.10
C THR A 300 -14.60 10.77 -0.10
N PRO A 301 -15.51 9.83 -0.40
CA PRO A 301 -15.74 8.54 0.24
C PRO A 301 -14.66 7.51 -0.05
N LEU A 302 -14.64 6.41 0.71
CA LEU A 302 -13.96 5.18 0.36
C LEU A 302 -14.98 4.20 -0.20
N VAL A 303 -14.70 3.64 -1.36
CA VAL A 303 -15.62 2.72 -2.03
C VAL A 303 -14.93 1.42 -2.44
N ILE A 304 -15.74 0.37 -2.67
CA ILE A 304 -15.30 -0.91 -3.21
C ILE A 304 -16.17 -1.31 -4.40
N ALA A 305 -15.56 -1.88 -5.44
CA ALA A 305 -16.25 -2.51 -6.57
C ALA A 305 -15.61 -3.85 -6.91
N SER A 306 -16.39 -4.77 -7.48
CA SER A 306 -15.90 -6.06 -7.97
C SER A 306 -15.95 -6.16 -9.48
N SER A 307 -15.09 -7.02 -10.04
CA SER A 307 -15.03 -7.31 -11.47
C SER A 307 -14.75 -8.80 -11.69
N PRO A 308 -15.37 -9.45 -12.66
CA PRO A 308 -15.06 -10.83 -13.04
C PRO A 308 -13.76 -10.95 -13.85
N ASP A 309 -13.33 -9.87 -14.49
CA ASP A 309 -12.24 -9.85 -15.47
C ASP A 309 -11.14 -8.80 -15.20
N GLY A 310 -11.31 -7.94 -14.16
CA GLY A 310 -10.41 -6.85 -13.83
C GLY A 310 -10.59 -5.58 -14.66
N TYR A 311 -11.57 -5.58 -15.60
CA TYR A 311 -11.89 -4.42 -16.45
C TYR A 311 -13.33 -3.93 -16.24
N ASN A 312 -14.30 -4.84 -16.19
CA ASN A 312 -15.70 -4.51 -16.07
C ASN A 312 -16.12 -4.53 -14.61
N TYR A 313 -15.99 -3.39 -13.94
CA TYR A 313 -16.35 -3.24 -12.53
C TYR A 313 -17.83 -2.95 -12.34
N SER A 314 -18.40 -3.50 -11.28
CA SER A 314 -19.74 -3.19 -10.80
C SER A 314 -19.85 -1.72 -10.38
N GLU A 315 -21.08 -1.26 -10.16
CA GLU A 315 -21.31 -0.04 -9.41
C GLU A 315 -20.61 -0.13 -8.04
N PRO A 316 -19.92 0.92 -7.59
CA PRO A 316 -19.22 0.90 -6.32
C PRO A 316 -20.18 0.91 -5.13
N ALA A 317 -19.85 0.14 -4.11
CA ALA A 317 -20.48 0.22 -2.80
C ALA A 317 -19.67 1.11 -1.87
N ILE A 318 -20.35 1.94 -1.09
CA ILE A 318 -19.72 2.86 -0.14
C ILE A 318 -19.34 2.08 1.12
N ILE A 319 -18.07 2.22 1.52
CA ILE A 319 -17.53 1.68 2.77
C ILE A 319 -17.54 2.76 3.85
N GLU A 320 -17.05 3.96 3.50
CA GLU A 320 -16.97 5.13 4.37
C GLU A 320 -17.36 6.38 3.59
N ASP A 321 -18.09 7.29 4.26
CA ASP A 321 -18.53 8.53 3.64
C ASP A 321 -18.58 9.74 4.59
N ASP A 322 -17.95 9.64 5.76
CA ASP A 322 -17.85 10.76 6.68
C ASP A 322 -17.05 11.90 6.04
N PRO A 323 -17.66 13.07 5.80
CA PRO A 323 -17.00 14.20 5.15
C PRO A 323 -15.94 14.89 6.03
N THR A 324 -15.88 14.56 7.32
CA THR A 324 -14.92 15.13 8.28
C THR A 324 -13.66 14.27 8.43
N ARG A 325 -13.63 13.07 7.83
CA ARG A 325 -12.54 12.12 7.91
C ARG A 325 -11.99 11.78 6.51
N GLY A 326 -10.76 11.31 6.46
CA GLY A 326 -10.17 10.80 5.22
C GLY A 326 -9.82 9.32 5.35
N PHE A 327 -10.02 8.57 4.26
CA PHE A 327 -9.88 7.12 4.22
C PHE A 327 -8.97 6.74 3.05
N CYS A 328 -7.83 6.07 3.32
CA CYS A 328 -6.85 5.78 2.28
C CYS A 328 -5.92 4.64 2.67
N TYR A 329 -5.00 4.28 1.78
CA TYR A 329 -4.02 3.21 1.99
C TYR A 329 -4.66 1.87 2.34
N PRO A 330 -5.60 1.38 1.50
CA PRO A 330 -6.28 0.12 1.77
C PRO A 330 -5.34 -1.09 1.73
N ALA A 331 -5.67 -2.10 2.55
CA ALA A 331 -5.12 -3.45 2.51
C ALA A 331 -6.26 -4.45 2.58
N ILE A 332 -6.26 -5.48 1.73
CA ILE A 332 -7.31 -6.50 1.65
C ILE A 332 -6.76 -7.86 2.03
N HIS A 333 -7.53 -8.59 2.86
CA HIS A 333 -7.33 -10.00 3.15
C HIS A 333 -8.61 -10.78 2.91
N PHE A 334 -8.58 -11.74 1.99
CA PHE A 334 -9.73 -12.60 1.70
C PHE A 334 -9.79 -13.76 2.68
N ILE A 335 -10.92 -13.91 3.37
CA ILE A 335 -11.19 -15.04 4.27
C ILE A 335 -11.73 -16.22 3.45
N ASP A 336 -12.62 -15.93 2.50
CA ASP A 336 -13.21 -16.88 1.55
C ASP A 336 -13.75 -16.19 0.29
N ALA A 337 -14.66 -16.83 -0.43
CA ALA A 337 -15.23 -16.31 -1.65
C ALA A 337 -16.01 -14.99 -1.46
N ASP A 338 -16.65 -14.82 -0.30
CA ASP A 338 -17.60 -13.75 -0.04
C ASP A 338 -17.17 -12.83 1.11
N ARG A 339 -16.25 -13.27 1.97
CA ARG A 339 -15.81 -12.53 3.15
C ARG A 339 -14.37 -12.05 3.04
N MET A 340 -14.15 -10.82 3.47
CA MET A 340 -12.82 -10.21 3.51
C MET A 340 -12.65 -9.27 4.69
N LEU A 341 -11.41 -9.03 5.07
CA LEU A 341 -10.99 -7.92 5.91
C LEU A 341 -10.46 -6.80 5.03
N LEU A 342 -10.80 -5.57 5.37
CA LEU A 342 -10.31 -4.37 4.75
C LEU A 342 -9.74 -3.46 5.85
N ALA A 343 -8.44 -3.19 5.80
CA ALA A 343 -7.81 -2.17 6.64
C ALA A 343 -7.50 -0.92 5.82
N TYR A 344 -7.59 0.25 6.44
CA TYR A 344 -7.28 1.54 5.82
C TYR A 344 -6.98 2.59 6.88
N CYS A 345 -6.20 3.61 6.51
CA CYS A 345 -6.08 4.81 7.34
C CYS A 345 -7.42 5.55 7.36
N SER A 346 -7.85 6.04 8.54
CA SER A 346 -9.20 6.55 8.77
C SER A 346 -9.27 7.79 9.68
N GLY A 347 -8.17 8.53 9.86
CA GLY A 347 -8.11 9.67 10.77
C GLY A 347 -8.90 10.91 10.30
N GLY A 348 -9.09 11.83 11.21
CA GLY A 348 -9.77 13.11 11.00
C GLY A 348 -9.01 14.28 11.65
N ALA A 349 -9.69 15.43 11.73
CA ALA A 349 -9.13 16.64 12.32
C ALA A 349 -8.83 16.49 13.82
N ASP A 350 -9.65 15.74 14.51
CA ASP A 350 -9.53 15.40 15.93
C ASP A 350 -8.27 14.58 16.24
N GLU A 351 -7.77 13.85 15.25
CA GLU A 351 -6.55 13.04 15.33
C GLU A 351 -5.36 13.69 14.62
N GLY A 352 -5.52 14.89 14.05
CA GLY A 352 -4.51 15.71 13.40
C GLY A 352 -4.32 15.43 11.91
N CYS A 353 -4.55 14.20 11.42
CA CYS A 353 -4.37 13.84 10.01
C CYS A 353 -5.17 12.56 9.66
N CYS A 354 -5.59 12.43 8.39
CA CYS A 354 -6.25 11.21 7.90
C CYS A 354 -5.37 9.95 7.96
N LEU A 355 -4.09 10.07 8.23
CA LEU A 355 -3.14 8.95 8.30
C LEU A 355 -2.89 8.44 9.72
N ASN A 356 -3.48 9.06 10.74
CA ASN A 356 -3.08 8.83 12.12
C ASN A 356 -3.76 7.63 12.79
N SER A 357 -4.91 7.19 12.26
CA SER A 357 -5.63 6.00 12.72
C SER A 357 -5.75 4.95 11.64
N VAL A 358 -5.87 3.69 12.03
CA VAL A 358 -6.23 2.57 11.15
C VAL A 358 -7.55 1.97 11.58
N THR A 359 -8.46 1.76 10.64
CA THR A 359 -9.67 0.96 10.83
C THR A 359 -9.50 -0.39 10.14
N ILE A 360 -9.84 -1.48 10.82
CA ILE A 360 -10.03 -2.82 10.25
C ILE A 360 -11.54 -3.10 10.21
N ARG A 361 -12.03 -3.47 9.03
CA ARG A 361 -13.44 -3.73 8.79
C ARG A 361 -13.65 -5.12 8.19
N GLY A 362 -14.63 -5.86 8.68
CA GLY A 362 -15.08 -7.10 8.07
C GLY A 362 -16.18 -6.82 7.05
N LEU A 363 -16.02 -7.31 5.83
CA LEU A 363 -16.99 -7.15 4.75
C LEU A 363 -17.52 -8.52 4.33
N THR A 364 -18.84 -8.61 4.10
CA THR A 364 -19.48 -9.72 3.37
C THR A 364 -20.11 -9.16 2.10
N ILE A 365 -19.75 -9.75 0.97
CA ILE A 365 -20.15 -9.30 -0.37
C ILE A 365 -20.86 -10.44 -1.07
N THR A 366 -22.02 -10.17 -1.68
CA THR A 366 -22.74 -11.09 -2.57
C THR A 366 -22.87 -10.51 -3.98
N GLU A 367 -23.24 -11.33 -4.92
CA GLU A 367 -23.54 -10.91 -6.29
C GLU A 367 -24.78 -10.06 -6.42
#